data_f6f4368a27ae1eb340abf5af021b18c1
#
_entry.id   f6f4368a27ae1eb340abf5af021b18c1
#
_cell.length_a   1.000
_cell.length_b   1.000
_cell.length_c   1.000
_cell.angle_alpha   90.00
_cell.angle_beta   90.00
_cell.angle_gamma   90.00
#
_symmetry.space_group_name_H-M   'P 1'
#
loop_
_entity.id
_entity.type
_entity.pdbx_description
1 polymer ?
#
loop_
_entity_poly.entity_id
_entity_poly.type
_entity_poly.pdbx_seq_one_letter_code
_entity_poly.pdbx_strand_id
1 'polypeptide(L)'
;MSWLAALLSLLLWAAPAWAIQPLDPSAAVVEVLQMPVSTAQRQCWLEAEASQWEPWLKQQAGYRGRDLLWAPERQQAVVLVGWQSQQQWDAIPASSIGPTEEAFNAQLRDCLGVSDQQPLPLQRAGALKPLQP
;
A
#
# COMPACT_ATOMS: atom_id res chain seq x y z
N MET A 1 -7.76 -21.23 52.37
CA MET A 1 -8.41 -21.30 51.05
C MET A 1 -7.97 -20.10 50.25
N SER A 2 -7.00 -20.27 49.41
CA SER A 2 -6.48 -19.20 48.55
C SER A 2 -7.21 -19.21 47.19
N TRP A 3 -7.89 -18.13 46.94
CA TRP A 3 -8.47 -17.88 45.62
C TRP A 3 -7.41 -17.24 44.73
N LEU A 4 -6.76 -18.04 43.90
CA LEU A 4 -5.91 -17.54 42.82
C LEU A 4 -6.83 -17.03 41.69
N ALA A 5 -7.05 -15.73 41.65
CA ALA A 5 -7.64 -15.06 40.50
C ALA A 5 -6.58 -15.06 39.37
N ALA A 6 -6.74 -15.95 38.40
CA ALA A 6 -5.97 -15.92 37.15
C ALA A 6 -6.43 -14.71 36.33
N LEU A 7 -5.65 -13.64 36.40
CA LEU A 7 -5.77 -12.51 35.45
C LEU A 7 -5.29 -13.00 34.08
N LEU A 8 -6.23 -13.38 33.22
CA LEU A 8 -5.97 -13.56 31.80
C LEU A 8 -5.71 -12.17 31.20
N SER A 9 -4.44 -11.82 31.07
CA SER A 9 -4.04 -10.65 30.28
C SER A 9 -4.30 -10.95 28.82
N LEU A 10 -5.43 -10.47 28.30
CA LEU A 10 -5.67 -10.39 26.85
C LEU A 10 -4.67 -9.39 26.27
N LEU A 11 -3.57 -9.90 25.76
CA LEU A 11 -2.66 -9.15 24.91
C LEU A 11 -3.41 -8.85 23.60
N LEU A 12 -4.05 -7.71 23.54
CA LEU A 12 -4.55 -7.12 22.30
C LEU A 12 -3.33 -6.82 21.42
N TRP A 13 -3.06 -7.70 20.47
CA TRP A 13 -2.08 -7.43 19.43
C TRP A 13 -2.68 -6.36 18.51
N ALA A 14 -2.44 -5.10 18.84
CA ALA A 14 -2.72 -4.02 17.92
C ALA A 14 -1.80 -4.17 16.70
N ALA A 15 -2.37 -4.26 15.50
CA ALA A 15 -1.58 -4.23 14.28
C ALA A 15 -0.76 -2.93 14.27
N PRO A 16 0.53 -2.97 13.88
CA PRO A 16 1.34 -1.77 13.81
C PRO A 16 0.71 -0.76 12.84
N ALA A 17 0.84 0.55 13.13
CA ALA A 17 0.22 1.63 12.34
C ALA A 17 0.67 1.65 10.86
N TRP A 18 1.80 1.01 10.55
CA TRP A 18 2.36 0.86 9.20
C TRP A 18 1.90 -0.42 8.48
N ALA A 19 1.10 -1.27 9.11
CA ALA A 19 0.58 -2.49 8.47
C ALA A 19 -0.33 -2.13 7.29
N ILE A 20 -0.14 -2.83 6.16
CA ILE A 20 -0.97 -2.66 4.96
C ILE A 20 -2.39 -3.14 5.26
N GLN A 21 -3.37 -2.28 5.06
CA GLN A 21 -4.78 -2.64 5.17
C GLN A 21 -5.19 -3.46 3.93
N PRO A 22 -5.69 -4.70 4.08
CA PRO A 22 -6.09 -5.51 2.94
C PRO A 22 -7.18 -4.87 2.10
N LEU A 23 -7.18 -5.16 0.79
CA LEU A 23 -8.21 -4.71 -0.14
C LEU A 23 -9.59 -5.21 0.32
N ASP A 24 -10.52 -4.26 0.50
CA ASP A 24 -11.90 -4.57 0.81
C ASP A 24 -12.61 -5.08 -0.45
N PRO A 25 -13.22 -6.28 -0.43
CA PRO A 25 -13.93 -6.81 -1.58
C PRO A 25 -15.18 -6.00 -1.96
N SER A 26 -15.66 -5.10 -1.10
CA SER A 26 -16.77 -4.18 -1.40
C SER A 26 -16.35 -2.90 -2.12
N ALA A 27 -15.06 -2.73 -2.44
CA ALA A 27 -14.59 -1.57 -3.19
C ALA A 27 -15.32 -1.46 -4.53
N ALA A 28 -15.84 -0.27 -4.86
CA ALA A 28 -16.58 -0.04 -6.10
C ALA A 28 -15.68 0.12 -7.31
N VAL A 29 -14.43 0.54 -7.08
CA VAL A 29 -13.40 0.65 -8.11
C VAL A 29 -12.05 0.26 -7.52
N VAL A 30 -11.22 -0.38 -8.33
CA VAL A 30 -9.88 -0.82 -7.94
C VAL A 30 -8.86 -0.16 -8.87
N GLU A 31 -8.01 0.67 -8.31
CA GLU A 31 -6.85 1.21 -9.01
C GLU A 31 -5.78 0.12 -9.14
N VAL A 32 -5.21 0.00 -10.32
CA VAL A 32 -4.15 -0.97 -10.62
C VAL A 32 -2.88 -0.22 -10.97
N LEU A 33 -1.82 -0.51 -10.25
CA LEU A 33 -0.49 0.05 -10.48
C LEU A 33 0.48 -1.09 -10.73
N GLN A 34 1.30 -0.98 -11.76
CA GLN A 34 2.23 -2.02 -12.18
C GLN A 34 3.63 -1.44 -12.37
N MET A 35 4.63 -2.07 -11.76
CA MET A 35 6.01 -1.59 -11.80
C MET A 35 7.01 -2.75 -11.77
N PRO A 36 8.21 -2.59 -12.37
CA PRO A 36 9.24 -3.60 -12.26
C PRO A 36 9.82 -3.59 -10.85
N VAL A 37 9.86 -4.76 -10.22
CA VAL A 37 10.47 -4.97 -8.91
C VAL A 37 11.23 -6.30 -8.96
N SER A 38 12.55 -6.23 -8.95
CA SER A 38 13.38 -7.43 -8.90
C SER A 38 13.34 -8.09 -7.52
N THR A 39 13.79 -9.33 -7.44
CA THR A 39 13.94 -10.04 -6.16
C THR A 39 14.80 -9.23 -5.18
N ALA A 40 15.89 -8.62 -5.65
CA ALA A 40 16.78 -7.81 -4.84
C ALA A 40 16.14 -6.51 -4.35
N GLN A 41 15.18 -5.95 -5.10
CA GLN A 41 14.50 -4.69 -4.78
C GLN A 41 13.24 -4.88 -3.92
N ARG A 42 12.73 -6.09 -3.84
CA ARG A 42 11.41 -6.38 -3.23
C ARG A 42 11.30 -5.91 -1.79
N GLN A 43 12.29 -6.16 -0.97
CA GLN A 43 12.24 -5.77 0.45
C GLN A 43 12.23 -4.25 0.62
N CYS A 44 13.08 -3.53 -0.11
CA CYS A 44 13.07 -2.06 -0.11
C CYS A 44 11.73 -1.50 -0.57
N TRP A 45 11.14 -2.10 -1.60
CA TRP A 45 9.82 -1.71 -2.10
C TRP A 45 8.74 -1.89 -1.04
N LEU A 46 8.66 -3.08 -0.41
CA LEU A 46 7.66 -3.35 0.64
C LEU A 46 7.78 -2.39 1.82
N GLU A 47 9.00 -2.09 2.25
CA GLU A 47 9.24 -1.14 3.35
C GLU A 47 8.79 0.28 2.97
N ALA A 48 9.12 0.74 1.77
CA ALA A 48 8.72 2.06 1.30
C ALA A 48 7.20 2.18 1.10
N GLU A 49 6.55 1.13 0.59
CA GLU A 49 5.09 1.08 0.49
C GLU A 49 4.42 1.20 1.87
N ALA A 50 4.91 0.46 2.84
CA ALA A 50 4.34 0.46 4.19
C ALA A 50 4.57 1.78 4.93
N SER A 51 5.71 2.43 4.74
CA SER A 51 6.07 3.64 5.49
C SER A 51 5.63 4.95 4.85
N GLN A 52 5.48 5.00 3.52
CA GLN A 52 5.13 6.24 2.80
C GLN A 52 3.70 6.22 2.27
N TRP A 53 3.33 5.21 1.47
CA TRP A 53 2.01 5.18 0.85
C TRP A 53 0.90 4.80 1.81
N GLU A 54 1.09 3.80 2.67
CA GLU A 54 0.01 3.34 3.55
C GLU A 54 -0.51 4.41 4.51
N PRO A 55 0.34 5.17 5.24
CA PRO A 55 -0.15 6.24 6.11
C PRO A 55 -0.89 7.33 5.36
N TRP A 56 -0.43 7.68 4.15
CA TRP A 56 -1.08 8.67 3.31
C TRP A 56 -2.43 8.19 2.80
N LEU A 57 -2.51 6.94 2.30
CA LEU A 57 -3.75 6.35 1.80
C LEU A 57 -4.82 6.27 2.89
N LYS A 58 -4.45 5.90 4.11
CA LYS A 58 -5.37 5.81 5.24
C LYS A 58 -6.07 7.14 5.56
N GLN A 59 -5.50 8.27 5.16
CA GLN A 59 -6.09 9.60 5.35
C GLN A 59 -7.03 9.98 4.21
N GLN A 60 -7.07 9.25 3.11
CA GLN A 60 -7.89 9.60 1.97
C GLN A 60 -9.34 9.16 2.15
N ALA A 61 -10.28 10.06 1.86
CA ALA A 61 -11.68 9.71 1.85
C ALA A 61 -11.94 8.64 0.78
N GLY A 62 -12.65 7.59 1.15
CA GLY A 62 -12.98 6.51 0.22
C GLY A 62 -11.92 5.43 0.07
N TYR A 63 -10.77 5.51 0.74
CA TYR A 63 -9.79 4.42 0.74
C TYR A 63 -10.38 3.14 1.33
N ARG A 64 -10.24 2.02 0.60
CA ARG A 64 -10.80 0.71 0.94
C ARG A 64 -9.74 -0.40 0.96
N GLY A 65 -8.57 -0.07 1.46
CA GLY A 65 -7.49 -1.04 1.55
C GLY A 65 -6.82 -1.33 0.22
N ARG A 66 -5.79 -2.13 0.25
CA ARG A 66 -5.02 -2.52 -0.94
C ARG A 66 -4.30 -3.84 -0.76
N ASP A 67 -3.96 -4.45 -1.88
CA ASP A 67 -3.11 -5.63 -1.94
C ASP A 67 -1.82 -5.32 -2.69
N LEU A 68 -0.70 -5.76 -2.14
CA LEU A 68 0.60 -5.73 -2.79
C LEU A 68 0.90 -7.14 -3.30
N LEU A 69 1.00 -7.30 -4.60
CA LEU A 69 1.22 -8.58 -5.27
C LEU A 69 2.55 -8.54 -6.02
N TRP A 70 3.19 -9.68 -6.16
CA TRP A 70 4.46 -9.77 -6.85
C TRP A 70 4.53 -11.05 -7.69
N ALA A 71 4.94 -10.90 -8.96
CA ALA A 71 5.13 -11.99 -9.90
C ALA A 71 6.63 -12.34 -9.98
N PRO A 72 7.09 -13.42 -9.34
CA PRO A 72 8.51 -13.75 -9.26
C PRO A 72 9.13 -14.03 -10.64
N GLU A 73 8.40 -14.69 -11.54
CA GLU A 73 8.90 -15.01 -12.87
C GLU A 73 9.05 -13.79 -13.77
N ARG A 74 8.22 -12.77 -13.55
CA ARG A 74 8.24 -11.52 -14.32
C ARG A 74 9.02 -10.41 -13.65
N GLN A 75 9.42 -10.59 -12.40
CA GLN A 75 10.05 -9.55 -11.58
C GLN A 75 9.21 -8.27 -11.61
N GLN A 76 7.94 -8.40 -11.30
CA GLN A 76 6.95 -7.33 -11.44
C GLN A 76 6.04 -7.29 -10.23
N ALA A 77 5.81 -6.08 -9.71
CA ALA A 77 4.84 -5.82 -8.66
C ALA A 77 3.54 -5.27 -9.23
N VAL A 78 2.44 -5.63 -8.60
CA VAL A 78 1.11 -5.09 -8.86
C VAL A 78 0.51 -4.62 -7.55
N VAL A 79 0.06 -3.38 -7.52
CA VAL A 79 -0.67 -2.82 -6.38
C VAL A 79 -2.13 -2.64 -6.81
N LEU A 80 -3.04 -3.20 -6.01
CA LEU A 80 -4.48 -3.03 -6.19
C LEU A 80 -4.99 -2.17 -5.04
N VAL A 81 -5.48 -0.97 -5.34
CA VAL A 81 -6.00 -0.02 -4.33
C VAL A 81 -7.52 0.07 -4.47
N GLY A 82 -8.23 -0.24 -3.40
CA GLY A 82 -9.68 -0.15 -3.37
C GLY A 82 -10.17 1.26 -3.04
N TRP A 83 -11.19 1.69 -3.77
CA TRP A 83 -11.87 2.97 -3.55
C TRP A 83 -13.37 2.77 -3.39
N GLN A 84 -13.98 3.50 -2.48
CA GLN A 84 -15.44 3.47 -2.26
C GLN A 84 -16.20 3.97 -3.49
N SER A 85 -15.66 4.97 -4.21
CA SER A 85 -16.24 5.52 -5.43
C SER A 85 -15.18 6.11 -6.33
N GLN A 86 -15.47 6.16 -7.63
CA GLN A 86 -14.65 6.88 -8.62
C GLN A 86 -14.53 8.35 -8.26
N GLN A 87 -15.64 8.97 -7.80
CA GLN A 87 -15.67 10.38 -7.44
C GLN A 87 -14.69 10.72 -6.32
N GLN A 88 -14.63 9.88 -5.27
CA GLN A 88 -13.69 10.10 -4.16
C GLN A 88 -12.24 9.94 -4.60
N TRP A 89 -11.96 8.96 -5.45
CA TRP A 89 -10.62 8.78 -6.01
C TRP A 89 -10.23 9.99 -6.87
N ASP A 90 -11.10 10.42 -7.78
CA ASP A 90 -10.86 11.57 -8.67
C ASP A 90 -10.71 12.91 -7.92
N ALA A 91 -11.27 13.00 -6.72
CA ALA A 91 -11.21 14.19 -5.89
C ALA A 91 -9.84 14.41 -5.21
N ILE A 92 -8.94 13.41 -5.26
CA ILE A 92 -7.60 13.54 -4.66
C ILE A 92 -6.78 14.50 -5.52
N PRO A 93 -6.34 15.65 -4.97
CA PRO A 93 -5.56 16.59 -5.76
C PRO A 93 -4.14 16.07 -6.02
N ALA A 94 -3.64 16.26 -7.23
CA ALA A 94 -2.27 15.88 -7.61
C ALA A 94 -1.21 16.50 -6.68
N SER A 95 -1.47 17.69 -6.16
CA SER A 95 -0.58 18.37 -5.21
C SER A 95 -0.40 17.63 -3.89
N SER A 96 -1.33 16.77 -3.50
CA SER A 96 -1.21 15.94 -2.28
C SER A 96 -0.44 14.63 -2.52
N ILE A 97 -0.41 14.17 -3.76
CA ILE A 97 0.27 12.92 -4.17
C ILE A 97 1.77 13.15 -4.28
N GLY A 98 2.20 14.24 -4.89
CA GLY A 98 3.59 14.54 -5.20
C GLY A 98 4.56 14.43 -4.01
N PRO A 99 4.27 15.02 -2.84
CA PRO A 99 5.14 14.91 -1.67
C PRO A 99 5.32 13.48 -1.18
N THR A 100 4.28 12.66 -1.21
CA THR A 100 4.34 11.25 -0.81
C THR A 100 5.14 10.42 -1.82
N GLU A 101 4.93 10.66 -3.10
CA GLU A 101 5.70 10.03 -4.17
C GLU A 101 7.19 10.34 -4.05
N GLU A 102 7.55 11.61 -3.78
CA GLU A 102 8.95 11.98 -3.59
C GLU A 102 9.55 11.34 -2.34
N ALA A 103 8.81 11.26 -1.23
CA ALA A 103 9.26 10.58 -0.02
C ALA A 103 9.46 9.07 -0.26
N PHE A 104 8.58 8.45 -1.03
CA PHE A 104 8.70 7.05 -1.44
C PHE A 104 9.96 6.82 -2.29
N ASN A 105 10.17 7.65 -3.30
CA ASN A 105 11.35 7.56 -4.16
C ASN A 105 12.66 7.82 -3.39
N ALA A 106 12.66 8.79 -2.47
CA ALA A 106 13.83 9.07 -1.64
C ALA A 106 14.19 7.89 -0.73
N GLN A 107 13.21 7.24 -0.14
CA GLN A 107 13.42 6.04 0.68
C GLN A 107 13.95 4.88 -0.17
N LEU A 108 13.45 4.69 -1.38
CA LEU A 108 13.95 3.68 -2.31
C LEU A 108 15.41 3.94 -2.70
N ARG A 109 15.77 5.19 -3.03
CA ARG A 109 17.16 5.56 -3.34
C ARG A 109 18.10 5.19 -2.20
N ASP A 110 17.73 5.54 -0.97
CA ASP A 110 18.53 5.22 0.22
C ASP A 110 18.67 3.72 0.43
N CYS A 111 17.56 2.99 0.38
CA CYS A 111 17.55 1.55 0.62
C CYS A 111 18.31 0.77 -0.46
N LEU A 112 18.15 1.16 -1.72
CA LEU A 112 18.78 0.49 -2.87
C LEU A 112 20.19 0.97 -3.16
N GLY A 113 20.62 2.10 -2.60
CA GLY A 113 21.92 2.69 -2.89
C GLY A 113 22.05 3.21 -4.32
N VAL A 114 20.99 3.77 -4.88
CA VAL A 114 20.93 4.30 -6.25
C VAL A 114 20.62 5.79 -6.27
N SER A 115 20.84 6.43 -7.40
CA SER A 115 20.61 7.88 -7.58
C SER A 115 19.43 8.20 -8.52
N ASP A 116 18.75 7.19 -9.06
CA ASP A 116 17.62 7.38 -9.95
C ASP A 116 16.51 8.19 -9.27
N GLN A 117 15.90 9.13 -9.97
CA GLN A 117 14.77 9.89 -9.42
C GLN A 117 13.57 8.99 -9.11
N GLN A 118 13.32 8.01 -9.98
CA GLN A 118 12.28 7.00 -9.81
C GLN A 118 12.92 5.62 -9.94
N PRO A 119 13.44 5.05 -8.84
CA PRO A 119 14.12 3.75 -8.90
C PRO A 119 13.24 2.59 -9.40
N LEU A 120 11.94 2.68 -9.12
CA LEU A 120 10.94 1.68 -9.54
C LEU A 120 9.82 2.40 -10.31
N PRO A 121 10.06 2.78 -11.59
CA PRO A 121 9.10 3.58 -12.34
C PRO A 121 7.82 2.82 -12.64
N LEU A 122 6.70 3.53 -12.53
CA LEU A 122 5.39 2.99 -12.89
C LEU A 122 5.34 2.67 -14.38
N GLN A 123 4.98 1.42 -14.73
CA GLN A 123 4.86 0.96 -16.12
C GLN A 123 3.42 1.04 -16.63
N ARG A 124 2.46 0.74 -15.77
CA ARG A 124 1.04 0.77 -16.09
C ARG A 124 0.23 1.25 -14.90
N ALA A 125 -0.80 2.03 -15.22
CA ALA A 125 -1.84 2.43 -14.28
C ALA A 125 -3.20 2.28 -14.96
N GLY A 126 -4.22 1.94 -14.17
CA GLY A 126 -5.56 1.78 -14.70
C GLY A 126 -6.59 1.57 -13.60
N ALA A 127 -7.83 1.37 -13.99
CA ALA A 127 -8.95 1.12 -13.10
C ALA A 127 -9.69 -0.15 -13.51
N LEU A 128 -10.07 -0.94 -12.52
CA LEU A 128 -10.92 -2.11 -12.66
C LEU A 128 -12.22 -1.86 -11.90
N LYS A 129 -13.31 -2.38 -12.45
CA LYS A 129 -14.61 -2.36 -11.78
C LYS A 129 -15.08 -3.78 -11.57
N PRO A 130 -15.64 -4.12 -10.40
CA PRO A 130 -16.29 -5.41 -10.22
C PRO A 130 -17.41 -5.61 -11.24
N LEU A 131 -17.47 -6.79 -11.85
CA LEU A 131 -18.52 -7.12 -12.82
C LEU A 131 -19.78 -7.63 -12.15
N GLN A 132 -19.69 -8.01 -10.89
CA GLN A 132 -20.81 -8.49 -10.09
C GLN A 132 -20.95 -7.68 -8.82
N PRO A 133 -22.17 -7.42 -8.40
CA PRO A 133 -22.45 -6.73 -7.15
C PRO A 133 -22.02 -7.55 -5.93
#